data_b1161d2f1250939c917fd2534ee6f24c
#
_entry.id   b1161d2f1250939c917fd2534ee6f24c
#
_cell.length_a   1.000
_cell.length_b   1.000
_cell.length_c   1.000
_cell.angle_alpha   90.00
_cell.angle_beta   90.00
_cell.angle_gamma   90.00
#
_symmetry.space_group_name_H-M   'P 1'
#
loop_
_entity.id
_entity.type
_entity.pdbx_description
1 polymer ?
#
loop_
_entity_poly.entity_id
_entity_poly.type
_entity_poly.pdbx_seq_one_letter_code
_entity_poly.pdbx_strand_id
1 'polypeptide(L)'
;MKEEELALIINEHKKWLLDGTTGRQADLTGADLTGADLSGANMTGANLSGADLTRADLTGADLSGANMTGADLTRADLTGADLSVADLSGTNLTRVDLWGANLTRADLSGADLGGANLDYSCVPLWCGSLSTHFDDRQIKQFLYHVVKCGLNSKNASEEVKTELTKMIELANQFHRAGECGRIEI
;
A
#
# COMPACT_ATOMS: atom_id res chain seq x y z
N MET A 1 18.82 13.11 3.19
CA MET A 1 18.45 14.57 3.17
C MET A 1 18.52 15.12 4.58
N LYS A 2 18.75 16.45 4.78
CA LYS A 2 18.67 17.04 6.12
C LYS A 2 17.21 17.27 6.53
N GLU A 3 16.92 17.11 7.82
CA GLU A 3 15.56 17.24 8.35
C GLU A 3 14.96 18.66 8.10
N GLU A 4 15.79 19.72 8.24
CA GLU A 4 15.36 21.09 7.99
C GLU A 4 15.00 21.33 6.50
N GLU A 5 15.71 20.69 5.59
CA GLU A 5 15.45 20.75 4.14
C GLU A 5 14.15 20.05 3.78
N LEU A 6 13.91 18.85 4.34
CA LEU A 6 12.69 18.12 4.18
C LEU A 6 11.49 18.92 4.71
N ALA A 7 11.61 19.49 5.90
CA ALA A 7 10.57 20.32 6.50
C ALA A 7 10.22 21.55 5.63
N LEU A 8 11.22 22.16 4.99
CA LEU A 8 10.99 23.26 4.07
C LEU A 8 10.21 22.80 2.82
N ILE A 9 10.60 21.67 2.23
CA ILE A 9 9.91 21.10 1.05
C ILE A 9 8.45 20.79 1.38
N ILE A 10 8.20 20.16 2.53
CA ILE A 10 6.84 19.83 2.98
C ILE A 10 6.01 21.10 3.19
N ASN A 11 6.60 22.14 3.78
CA ASN A 11 5.90 23.41 4.00
C ASN A 11 5.56 24.12 2.68
N GLU A 12 6.47 24.12 1.70
CA GLU A 12 6.20 24.67 0.37
C GLU A 12 5.14 23.84 -0.37
N HIS A 13 5.16 22.53 -0.23
CA HIS A 13 4.15 21.64 -0.79
C HIS A 13 2.76 21.90 -0.18
N LYS A 14 2.70 22.08 1.12
CA LYS A 14 1.46 22.44 1.82
C LYS A 14 0.86 23.76 1.30
N LYS A 15 1.68 24.75 1.00
CA LYS A 15 1.21 26.00 0.37
C LYS A 15 0.70 25.74 -1.04
N TRP A 16 1.42 24.94 -1.83
CA TRP A 16 1.00 24.57 -3.17
C TRP A 16 -0.34 23.84 -3.20
N LEU A 17 -0.60 22.96 -2.24
CA LEU A 17 -1.87 22.23 -2.13
C LEU A 17 -3.06 23.15 -1.82
N LEU A 18 -2.83 24.33 -1.22
CA LEU A 18 -3.90 25.25 -0.85
C LEU A 18 -4.49 25.99 -2.05
N ASP A 19 -3.66 26.44 -2.98
CA ASP A 19 -4.10 27.32 -4.08
C ASP A 19 -3.42 27.07 -5.43
N GLY A 20 -2.40 26.21 -5.48
CA GLY A 20 -1.63 25.89 -6.70
C GLY A 20 -0.76 27.04 -7.23
N THR A 21 -0.76 28.19 -6.60
CA THR A 21 -0.06 29.41 -7.06
C THR A 21 1.06 29.83 -6.14
N THR A 22 0.98 29.51 -4.86
CA THR A 22 2.02 29.73 -3.85
C THR A 22 2.67 28.41 -3.47
N GLY A 23 3.92 28.46 -3.02
CA GLY A 23 4.67 27.27 -2.72
C GLY A 23 5.11 26.48 -3.97
N ARG A 24 5.46 25.23 -3.76
CA ARG A 24 5.89 24.29 -4.85
C ARG A 24 5.44 22.89 -4.50
N GLN A 25 5.02 22.15 -5.51
CA GLN A 25 4.84 20.71 -5.41
C GLN A 25 6.14 20.06 -4.92
N ALA A 26 6.03 19.15 -3.94
CA ALA A 26 7.21 18.46 -3.43
C ALA A 26 7.85 17.61 -4.54
N ASP A 27 9.10 17.90 -4.84
CA ASP A 27 9.96 17.09 -5.70
C ASP A 27 11.08 16.50 -4.82
N LEU A 28 10.93 15.21 -4.52
CA LEU A 28 11.83 14.41 -3.71
C LEU A 28 12.43 13.27 -4.55
N THR A 29 12.52 13.49 -5.87
CA THR A 29 13.08 12.50 -6.81
C THR A 29 14.49 12.09 -6.38
N GLY A 30 14.69 10.77 -6.17
CA GLY A 30 15.96 10.19 -5.78
C GLY A 30 16.49 10.66 -4.41
N ALA A 31 15.66 11.29 -3.59
CA ALA A 31 16.08 11.77 -2.29
C ALA A 31 16.38 10.61 -1.33
N ASP A 32 17.44 10.78 -0.51
CA ASP A 32 17.68 9.91 0.64
C ASP A 32 16.79 10.38 1.81
N LEU A 33 15.76 9.61 2.07
CA LEU A 33 14.76 9.78 3.14
C LEU A 33 14.81 8.60 4.13
N THR A 34 15.94 7.90 4.17
CA THR A 34 16.12 6.75 5.06
C THR A 34 15.79 7.11 6.51
N GLY A 35 14.79 6.45 7.10
CA GLY A 35 14.35 6.69 8.48
C GLY A 35 13.72 8.05 8.73
N ALA A 36 13.32 8.79 7.68
CA ALA A 36 12.65 10.08 7.84
C ALA A 36 11.29 9.92 8.52
N ASP A 37 10.92 10.90 9.34
CA ASP A 37 9.59 11.03 9.91
C ASP A 37 8.72 11.90 8.97
N LEU A 38 7.79 11.24 8.31
CA LEU A 38 6.77 11.80 7.42
C LEU A 38 5.36 11.46 7.92
N SER A 39 5.24 11.09 9.21
CA SER A 39 3.97 10.67 9.80
C SER A 39 2.93 11.79 9.72
N GLY A 40 1.73 11.44 9.22
CA GLY A 40 0.64 12.37 9.00
C GLY A 40 0.92 13.50 7.98
N ALA A 41 2.03 13.44 7.24
CA ALA A 41 2.33 14.44 6.22
C ALA A 41 1.33 14.38 5.07
N ASN A 42 0.92 15.54 4.56
CA ASN A 42 0.17 15.59 3.32
C ASN A 42 1.14 15.75 2.14
N MET A 43 1.31 14.67 1.39
CA MET A 43 2.18 14.53 0.21
C MET A 43 1.35 14.23 -1.05
N THR A 44 0.08 14.67 -1.09
CA THR A 44 -0.83 14.46 -2.23
C THR A 44 -0.18 14.89 -3.54
N GLY A 45 -0.03 13.96 -4.48
CA GLY A 45 0.57 14.22 -5.78
C GLY A 45 2.06 14.54 -5.76
N ALA A 46 2.77 14.38 -4.63
CA ALA A 46 4.22 14.61 -4.57
C ALA A 46 4.99 13.68 -5.50
N ASN A 47 6.18 14.10 -5.92
CA ASN A 47 7.09 13.25 -6.68
C ASN A 47 8.18 12.68 -5.75
N LEU A 48 8.14 11.37 -5.55
CA LEU A 48 9.05 10.57 -4.74
C LEU A 48 9.73 9.48 -5.60
N SER A 49 9.75 9.65 -6.93
CA SER A 49 10.28 8.63 -7.83
C SER A 49 11.76 8.34 -7.53
N GLY A 50 12.09 7.05 -7.37
CA GLY A 50 13.44 6.58 -7.05
C GLY A 50 13.97 7.01 -5.68
N ALA A 51 13.14 7.60 -4.81
CA ALA A 51 13.57 7.97 -3.46
C ALA A 51 13.87 6.75 -2.59
N ASP A 52 14.83 6.87 -1.68
CA ASP A 52 15.09 5.88 -0.64
C ASP A 52 14.32 6.25 0.63
N LEU A 53 13.23 5.54 0.88
CA LEU A 53 12.35 5.65 2.04
C LEU A 53 12.53 4.48 3.01
N THR A 54 13.66 3.79 2.94
CA THR A 54 13.96 2.64 3.79
C THR A 54 13.76 3.00 5.26
N ARG A 55 12.87 2.26 5.97
CA ARG A 55 12.52 2.49 7.38
C ARG A 55 11.93 3.86 7.69
N ALA A 56 11.45 4.61 6.71
CA ALA A 56 10.73 5.86 6.96
C ALA A 56 9.41 5.59 7.69
N ASP A 57 9.01 6.53 8.53
CA ASP A 57 7.69 6.57 9.14
C ASP A 57 6.76 7.41 8.26
N LEU A 58 5.79 6.75 7.65
CA LEU A 58 4.75 7.33 6.80
C LEU A 58 3.35 7.04 7.39
N THR A 59 3.29 6.76 8.70
CA THR A 59 2.05 6.42 9.39
C THR A 59 1.00 7.50 9.20
N GLY A 60 -0.16 7.13 8.62
CA GLY A 60 -1.26 8.05 8.36
C GLY A 60 -0.96 9.17 7.36
N ALA A 61 0.12 9.09 6.61
CA ALA A 61 0.43 10.06 5.57
C ALA A 61 -0.59 10.02 4.42
N ASP A 62 -0.89 11.17 3.83
CA ASP A 62 -1.65 11.27 2.58
C ASP A 62 -0.67 11.31 1.40
N LEU A 63 -0.57 10.20 0.70
CA LEU A 63 0.25 9.99 -0.49
C LEU A 63 -0.64 9.81 -1.73
N SER A 64 -1.90 10.23 -1.66
CA SER A 64 -2.84 10.05 -2.76
C SER A 64 -2.34 10.70 -4.05
N GLY A 65 -2.33 9.94 -5.15
CA GLY A 65 -1.83 10.37 -6.45
C GLY A 65 -0.32 10.68 -6.50
N ALA A 66 0.46 10.36 -5.46
CA ALA A 66 1.90 10.56 -5.48
C ALA A 66 2.58 9.65 -6.53
N ASN A 67 3.65 10.15 -7.13
CA ASN A 67 4.54 9.34 -7.95
C ASN A 67 5.66 8.75 -7.08
N MET A 68 5.66 7.44 -6.89
CA MET A 68 6.66 6.71 -6.12
C MET A 68 7.38 5.65 -6.99
N THR A 69 7.31 5.80 -8.32
CA THR A 69 7.90 4.86 -9.28
C THR A 69 9.33 4.49 -8.90
N GLY A 70 9.62 3.21 -8.73
CA GLY A 70 10.96 2.70 -8.43
C GLY A 70 11.55 3.13 -7.09
N ALA A 71 10.76 3.71 -6.18
CA ALA A 71 11.22 4.05 -4.83
C ALA A 71 11.52 2.79 -4.00
N ASP A 72 12.40 2.92 -3.01
CA ASP A 72 12.68 1.86 -2.03
C ASP A 72 11.99 2.20 -0.70
N LEU A 73 10.96 1.42 -0.35
CA LEU A 73 10.22 1.53 0.91
C LEU A 73 10.50 0.33 1.85
N THR A 74 11.62 -0.35 1.67
CA THR A 74 11.95 -1.52 2.48
C THR A 74 11.81 -1.22 3.97
N ARG A 75 10.91 -1.96 4.67
CA ARG A 75 10.62 -1.81 6.10
C ARG A 75 10.07 -0.43 6.51
N ALA A 76 9.56 0.37 5.59
CA ALA A 76 8.84 1.59 5.94
C ALA A 76 7.52 1.24 6.66
N ASP A 77 7.04 2.14 7.49
CA ASP A 77 5.73 2.04 8.13
C ASP A 77 4.74 2.95 7.38
N LEU A 78 3.78 2.34 6.71
CA LEU A 78 2.68 2.97 5.96
C LEU A 78 1.32 2.68 6.62
N THR A 79 1.34 2.35 7.92
CA THR A 79 0.11 2.04 8.66
C THR A 79 -0.91 3.16 8.51
N GLY A 80 -2.10 2.83 7.97
CA GLY A 80 -3.19 3.78 7.77
C GLY A 80 -2.93 4.88 6.74
N ALA A 81 -1.87 4.80 5.94
CA ALA A 81 -1.58 5.79 4.90
C ALA A 81 -2.61 5.73 3.75
N ASP A 82 -2.88 6.87 3.13
CA ASP A 82 -3.65 6.94 1.89
C ASP A 82 -2.71 6.93 0.68
N LEU A 83 -2.68 5.83 -0.05
CA LEU A 83 -1.95 5.61 -1.30
C LEU A 83 -2.90 5.53 -2.50
N SER A 84 -4.12 6.01 -2.35
CA SER A 84 -5.10 5.92 -3.43
C SER A 84 -4.61 6.62 -4.70
N VAL A 85 -4.75 5.95 -5.85
CA VAL A 85 -4.32 6.47 -7.16
C VAL A 85 -2.79 6.72 -7.26
N ALA A 86 -1.99 6.36 -6.27
CA ALA A 86 -0.54 6.52 -6.32
C ALA A 86 0.08 5.60 -7.39
N ASP A 87 1.17 6.04 -7.99
CA ASP A 87 2.02 5.23 -8.85
C ASP A 87 3.14 4.59 -8.02
N LEU A 88 2.97 3.31 -7.72
CA LEU A 88 3.91 2.45 -6.99
C LEU A 88 4.63 1.47 -7.94
N SER A 89 4.62 1.75 -9.25
CA SER A 89 5.20 0.82 -10.21
C SER A 89 6.71 0.63 -9.98
N GLY A 90 7.14 -0.63 -9.96
CA GLY A 90 8.53 -1.03 -9.73
C GLY A 90 9.07 -0.69 -8.34
N THR A 91 8.25 -0.31 -7.38
CA THR A 91 8.69 -0.03 -6.00
C THR A 91 9.15 -1.28 -5.28
N ASN A 92 10.12 -1.11 -4.40
CA ASN A 92 10.49 -2.14 -3.42
C ASN A 92 9.70 -1.90 -2.11
N LEU A 93 8.66 -2.71 -1.90
CA LEU A 93 7.81 -2.70 -0.71
C LEU A 93 8.12 -3.88 0.22
N THR A 94 9.34 -4.43 0.14
CA THR A 94 9.73 -5.60 0.92
C THR A 94 9.64 -5.32 2.42
N ARG A 95 8.84 -6.14 3.14
CA ARG A 95 8.63 -6.04 4.60
C ARG A 95 8.05 -4.69 5.07
N VAL A 96 7.39 -3.97 4.19
CA VAL A 96 6.65 -2.75 4.53
C VAL A 96 5.46 -3.09 5.43
N ASP A 97 5.11 -2.19 6.35
CA ASP A 97 3.83 -2.28 7.06
C ASP A 97 2.79 -1.42 6.34
N LEU A 98 1.77 -2.06 5.78
CA LEU A 98 0.63 -1.44 5.10
C LEU A 98 -0.69 -1.70 5.85
N TRP A 99 -0.61 -1.99 7.15
CA TRP A 99 -1.81 -2.26 7.95
C TRP A 99 -2.82 -1.11 7.81
N GLY A 100 -4.03 -1.43 7.34
CA GLY A 100 -5.09 -0.46 7.15
C GLY A 100 -4.86 0.61 6.07
N ALA A 101 -3.80 0.50 5.27
CA ALA A 101 -3.52 1.46 4.20
C ALA A 101 -4.56 1.38 3.07
N ASN A 102 -4.85 2.50 2.45
CA ASN A 102 -5.73 2.61 1.30
C ASN A 102 -4.92 2.63 -0.01
N LEU A 103 -4.87 1.51 -0.73
CA LEU A 103 -4.25 1.40 -2.04
C LEU A 103 -5.28 1.41 -3.19
N THR A 104 -6.47 1.95 -2.96
CA THR A 104 -7.53 1.94 -3.97
C THR A 104 -7.04 2.61 -5.27
N ARG A 105 -7.05 1.86 -6.39
CA ARG A 105 -6.60 2.31 -7.70
C ARG A 105 -5.11 2.66 -7.80
N ALA A 106 -4.28 2.32 -6.83
CA ALA A 106 -2.83 2.45 -6.94
C ALA A 106 -2.29 1.53 -8.06
N ASP A 107 -1.24 1.95 -8.72
CA ASP A 107 -0.51 1.11 -9.68
C ASP A 107 0.65 0.39 -8.95
N LEU A 108 0.53 -0.92 -8.80
CA LEU A 108 1.52 -1.79 -8.17
C LEU A 108 2.30 -2.63 -9.22
N SER A 109 2.26 -2.24 -10.49
CA SER A 109 2.90 -3.00 -11.57
C SER A 109 4.40 -3.18 -11.32
N GLY A 110 4.86 -4.42 -11.19
CA GLY A 110 6.26 -4.75 -10.93
C GLY A 110 6.76 -4.42 -9.53
N ALA A 111 5.90 -4.01 -8.61
CA ALA A 111 6.27 -3.80 -7.21
C ALA A 111 6.62 -5.12 -6.51
N ASP A 112 7.58 -5.08 -5.58
CA ASP A 112 7.92 -6.22 -4.71
C ASP A 112 7.33 -6.01 -3.32
N LEU A 113 6.33 -6.82 -2.99
CA LEU A 113 5.65 -6.82 -1.69
C LEU A 113 6.11 -7.95 -0.75
N GLY A 114 7.24 -8.57 -1.03
CA GLY A 114 7.76 -9.72 -0.27
C GLY A 114 7.81 -9.47 1.24
N GLY A 115 7.00 -10.20 2.02
CA GLY A 115 6.93 -10.07 3.47
C GLY A 115 6.20 -8.83 3.98
N ALA A 116 5.56 -8.04 3.12
CA ALA A 116 4.74 -6.89 3.54
C ALA A 116 3.53 -7.33 4.38
N ASN A 117 3.14 -6.48 5.32
CA ASN A 117 1.90 -6.62 6.08
C ASN A 117 0.77 -5.87 5.35
N LEU A 118 -0.20 -6.60 4.83
CA LEU A 118 -1.35 -6.07 4.08
C LEU A 118 -2.67 -6.20 4.84
N ASP A 119 -2.61 -6.49 6.14
CA ASP A 119 -3.81 -6.69 6.95
C ASP A 119 -4.66 -5.40 6.98
N TYR A 120 -5.96 -5.56 6.72
CA TYR A 120 -6.94 -4.46 6.64
C TYR A 120 -6.69 -3.42 5.55
N SER A 121 -5.68 -3.59 4.69
CA SER A 121 -5.44 -2.70 3.57
C SER A 121 -6.43 -2.91 2.42
N CYS A 122 -6.71 -1.85 1.66
CA CYS A 122 -7.49 -1.92 0.42
C CYS A 122 -6.55 -2.07 -0.77
N VAL A 123 -6.31 -3.29 -1.23
CA VAL A 123 -5.42 -3.56 -2.37
C VAL A 123 -6.22 -3.62 -3.67
N PRO A 124 -5.80 -2.94 -4.75
CA PRO A 124 -6.48 -3.02 -6.04
C PRO A 124 -6.25 -4.39 -6.69
N LEU A 125 -7.32 -5.13 -6.96
CA LEU A 125 -7.30 -6.42 -7.66
C LEU A 125 -7.64 -6.25 -9.15
N TRP A 126 -7.02 -5.29 -9.84
CA TRP A 126 -7.23 -5.06 -11.26
C TRP A 126 -6.02 -5.50 -12.10
N CYS A 127 -6.19 -5.63 -13.42
CA CYS A 127 -5.18 -6.23 -14.31
C CYS A 127 -3.79 -5.57 -14.26
N GLY A 128 -3.68 -4.30 -13.89
CA GLY A 128 -2.40 -3.60 -13.73
C GLY A 128 -1.53 -4.11 -12.58
N SER A 129 -2.14 -4.75 -11.57
CA SER A 129 -1.39 -5.32 -10.43
C SER A 129 -0.89 -6.76 -10.67
N LEU A 130 -1.14 -7.37 -11.84
CA LEU A 130 -0.79 -8.77 -12.11
C LEU A 130 0.72 -9.05 -12.19
N SER A 131 1.56 -8.03 -12.34
CA SER A 131 3.02 -8.15 -12.30
C SER A 131 3.64 -7.90 -10.93
N THR A 132 2.81 -7.68 -9.91
CA THR A 132 3.24 -7.48 -8.52
C THR A 132 3.76 -8.79 -7.94
N HIS A 133 4.90 -8.74 -7.24
CA HIS A 133 5.48 -9.91 -6.60
C HIS A 133 4.92 -10.06 -5.18
N PHE A 134 4.07 -11.08 -4.99
CA PHE A 134 3.58 -11.49 -3.68
C PHE A 134 4.29 -12.78 -3.25
N ASP A 135 4.63 -12.89 -1.98
CA ASP A 135 5.07 -14.17 -1.43
C ASP A 135 3.87 -15.13 -1.18
N ASP A 136 4.17 -16.39 -0.92
CA ASP A 136 3.15 -17.43 -0.67
C ASP A 136 2.21 -17.06 0.49
N ARG A 137 2.70 -16.35 1.51
CA ARG A 137 1.91 -15.93 2.67
C ARG A 137 0.87 -14.90 2.25
N GLN A 138 1.27 -13.93 1.45
CA GLN A 138 0.40 -12.85 0.97
C GLN A 138 -0.67 -13.36 0.01
N ILE A 139 -0.31 -14.24 -0.93
CA ILE A 139 -1.28 -14.91 -1.81
C ILE A 139 -2.35 -15.63 -0.99
N LYS A 140 -1.94 -16.29 0.08
CA LYS A 140 -2.80 -17.02 1.00
C LYS A 140 -3.73 -16.07 1.80
N GLN A 141 -3.22 -14.95 2.27
CA GLN A 141 -4.02 -13.93 2.94
C GLN A 141 -5.08 -13.35 1.99
N PHE A 142 -4.72 -13.05 0.74
CA PHE A 142 -5.69 -12.60 -0.26
C PHE A 142 -6.78 -13.61 -0.53
N LEU A 143 -6.42 -14.88 -0.74
CA LEU A 143 -7.40 -15.95 -0.94
C LEU A 143 -8.38 -16.04 0.23
N TYR A 144 -7.87 -15.96 1.46
CA TYR A 144 -8.70 -15.97 2.66
C TYR A 144 -9.70 -14.81 2.68
N HIS A 145 -9.22 -13.58 2.45
CA HIS A 145 -10.08 -12.40 2.49
C HIS A 145 -11.11 -12.40 1.35
N VAL A 146 -10.69 -12.76 0.14
CA VAL A 146 -11.61 -12.86 -1.03
C VAL A 146 -12.70 -13.88 -0.77
N VAL A 147 -12.35 -15.06 -0.28
CA VAL A 147 -13.32 -16.12 0.02
C VAL A 147 -14.26 -15.68 1.13
N LYS A 148 -13.75 -15.15 2.23
CA LYS A 148 -14.56 -14.68 3.37
C LYS A 148 -15.50 -13.53 2.98
N CYS A 149 -15.02 -12.54 2.24
CA CYS A 149 -15.85 -11.43 1.77
C CYS A 149 -16.91 -11.90 0.77
N GLY A 150 -16.55 -12.79 -0.15
CA GLY A 150 -17.47 -13.32 -1.15
C GLY A 150 -18.60 -14.12 -0.55
N LEU A 151 -18.32 -15.00 0.43
CA LEU A 151 -19.33 -15.79 1.13
C LEU A 151 -20.31 -14.94 1.93
N ASN A 152 -19.84 -13.83 2.52
CA ASN A 152 -20.66 -12.90 3.29
C ASN A 152 -21.39 -11.88 2.41
N SER A 153 -21.12 -11.84 1.12
CA SER A 153 -21.75 -10.89 0.19
C SER A 153 -23.21 -11.24 -0.04
N LYS A 154 -24.10 -10.28 0.23
CA LYS A 154 -25.55 -10.41 -0.07
C LYS A 154 -25.83 -10.45 -1.58
N ASN A 155 -24.90 -9.95 -2.38
CA ASN A 155 -25.04 -9.82 -3.84
C ASN A 155 -24.37 -10.96 -4.63
N ALA A 156 -23.62 -11.85 -3.97
CA ALA A 156 -23.02 -12.99 -4.63
C ALA A 156 -24.11 -14.04 -4.96
N SER A 157 -24.10 -14.55 -6.20
CA SER A 157 -24.98 -15.65 -6.59
C SER A 157 -24.63 -16.94 -5.84
N GLU A 158 -25.58 -17.87 -5.73
CA GLU A 158 -25.34 -19.17 -5.09
C GLU A 158 -24.28 -20.00 -5.82
N GLU A 159 -24.13 -19.82 -7.14
CA GLU A 159 -23.07 -20.44 -7.92
C GLU A 159 -21.69 -19.92 -7.48
N VAL A 160 -21.52 -18.60 -7.36
CA VAL A 160 -20.28 -17.95 -6.86
C VAL A 160 -19.97 -18.39 -5.44
N LYS A 161 -20.98 -18.43 -4.54
CA LYS A 161 -20.80 -18.90 -3.16
C LYS A 161 -20.35 -20.36 -3.10
N THR A 162 -20.90 -21.21 -3.99
CA THR A 162 -20.53 -22.61 -4.09
C THR A 162 -19.07 -22.78 -4.50
N GLU A 163 -18.61 -22.01 -5.48
CA GLU A 163 -17.19 -22.04 -5.90
C GLU A 163 -16.26 -21.51 -4.80
N LEU A 164 -16.65 -20.43 -4.13
CA LEU A 164 -15.90 -19.88 -2.99
C LEU A 164 -15.81 -20.88 -1.83
N THR A 165 -16.88 -21.64 -1.58
CA THR A 165 -16.89 -22.70 -0.56
C THR A 165 -15.85 -23.79 -0.86
N LYS A 166 -15.67 -24.18 -2.12
CA LYS A 166 -14.62 -25.13 -2.53
C LYS A 166 -13.20 -24.59 -2.29
N MET A 167 -13.02 -23.29 -2.29
CA MET A 167 -11.73 -22.66 -2.02
C MET A 167 -11.39 -22.55 -0.52
N ILE A 168 -12.35 -22.78 0.38
CA ILE A 168 -12.16 -22.64 1.84
C ILE A 168 -11.08 -23.58 2.35
N GLU A 169 -11.08 -24.84 1.93
CA GLU A 169 -10.06 -25.80 2.38
C GLU A 169 -8.67 -25.34 1.98
N LEU A 170 -8.52 -24.82 0.74
CA LEU A 170 -7.28 -24.27 0.26
C LEU A 170 -6.86 -23.04 1.06
N ALA A 171 -7.79 -22.11 1.27
CA ALA A 171 -7.55 -20.91 2.07
C ALA A 171 -7.16 -21.25 3.52
N ASN A 172 -7.84 -22.22 4.16
CA ASN A 172 -7.57 -22.64 5.52
C ASN A 172 -6.26 -23.44 5.69
N GLN A 173 -5.81 -24.17 4.65
CA GLN A 173 -4.51 -24.86 4.68
C GLN A 173 -3.35 -23.86 4.75
N PHE A 174 -3.56 -22.68 4.19
CA PHE A 174 -2.53 -21.70 4.00
C PHE A 174 -2.57 -20.56 5.03
N HIS A 175 -3.64 -20.48 5.77
CA HIS A 175 -3.81 -19.45 6.80
C HIS A 175 -3.15 -19.89 8.10
N ARG A 176 -2.37 -19.00 8.74
CA ARG A 176 -1.85 -19.26 10.08
C ARG A 176 -3.05 -19.34 11.03
N ALA A 177 -3.37 -20.55 11.49
CA ALA A 177 -4.37 -20.75 12.50
C ALA A 177 -3.94 -19.96 13.76
N GLY A 178 -4.51 -18.78 13.97
CA GLY A 178 -4.21 -17.93 15.12
C GLY A 178 -4.26 -16.42 14.84
N GLU A 179 -3.98 -15.97 13.61
CA GLU A 179 -3.93 -14.53 13.34
C GLU A 179 -5.27 -13.94 12.82
N CYS A 180 -6.06 -14.69 12.06
CA CYS A 180 -7.35 -14.20 11.53
C CYS A 180 -8.53 -15.17 11.72
N GLY A 181 -8.34 -16.30 12.42
CA GLY A 181 -9.36 -17.33 12.60
C GLY A 181 -9.57 -18.21 11.35
N ARG A 182 -10.30 -19.31 11.48
CA ARG A 182 -10.70 -20.18 10.36
C ARG A 182 -11.96 -19.61 9.71
N ILE A 183 -12.12 -19.84 8.41
CA ILE A 183 -13.40 -19.64 7.76
C ILE A 183 -14.30 -20.82 8.17
N GLU A 184 -15.34 -20.52 8.92
CA GLU A 184 -16.42 -21.48 9.25
C GLU A 184 -17.53 -21.31 8.21
N ILE A 185 -18.05 -22.44 7.69
CA ILE A 185 -19.14 -22.50 6.70
C ILE A 185 -20.46 -22.46 7.42
#